data_fe867d68d810b11382fa8d0366c5b54a
#
_entry.id   fe867d68d810b11382fa8d0366c5b54a
#
_cell.length_a   1.000
_cell.length_b   1.000
_cell.length_c   1.000
_cell.angle_alpha   90.00
_cell.angle_beta   90.00
_cell.angle_gamma   90.00
#
_symmetry.space_group_name_H-M   'P 1'
#
loop_
_entity.id
_entity.type
_entity.pdbx_description
1 polymer ?
#
loop_
_entity_poly.entity_id
_entity_poly.type
_entity_poly.pdbx_seq_one_letter_code
_entity_poly.pdbx_strand_id
1 'polypeptide(L)'
;MDVLIIDDHPLIHETLSAMVRSAIPGAAVHAEAELGAAIARGMALPDLRLALLDLGLPGYTGIDALLRFRSAFPNVRVIVVSATEDPMTMERAIAAGAAWYLPKTAKPYAMVAAIKSTAGA
;
A
#
# COMPACT_ATOMS: atom_id res chain seq x y z
N MET A 1 -10.15 -12.08 -1.48
CA MET A 1 -9.53 -10.89 -0.86
C MET A 1 -9.25 -9.85 -1.92
N ASP A 2 -9.63 -8.62 -1.67
CA ASP A 2 -9.29 -7.49 -2.51
C ASP A 2 -8.04 -6.77 -1.96
N VAL A 3 -7.15 -6.38 -2.87
CA VAL A 3 -5.93 -5.64 -2.55
C VAL A 3 -5.90 -4.38 -3.41
N LEU A 4 -5.60 -3.26 -2.80
CA LEU A 4 -5.57 -1.96 -3.47
C LEU A 4 -4.14 -1.43 -3.51
N ILE A 5 -3.70 -1.06 -4.70
CA ILE A 5 -2.38 -0.46 -4.93
C ILE A 5 -2.60 1.02 -5.27
N ILE A 6 -1.96 1.90 -4.51
CA ILE A 6 -2.12 3.36 -4.67
C ILE A 6 -0.75 3.97 -4.94
N ASP A 7 -0.49 4.28 -6.19
CA ASP A 7 0.77 4.83 -6.66
C ASP A 7 0.55 5.54 -7.99
N ASP A 8 1.13 6.71 -8.17
CA ASP A 8 0.98 7.48 -9.40
C ASP A 8 1.93 7.07 -10.54
N HIS A 9 2.73 6.01 -10.34
CA HIS A 9 3.65 5.47 -11.35
C HIS A 9 3.07 4.22 -11.99
N PRO A 10 2.65 4.25 -13.25
CA PRO A 10 2.00 3.09 -13.91
C PRO A 10 2.84 1.81 -13.92
N LEU A 11 4.16 1.93 -14.10
CA LEU A 11 5.05 0.76 -14.10
C LEU A 11 5.09 0.08 -12.72
N ILE A 12 4.95 0.83 -11.66
CA ILE A 12 4.87 0.29 -10.30
C ILE A 12 3.59 -0.51 -10.11
N HIS A 13 2.48 -0.08 -10.70
CA HIS A 13 1.22 -0.83 -10.64
C HIS A 13 1.40 -2.26 -11.12
N GLU A 14 2.02 -2.45 -12.29
CA GLU A 14 2.24 -3.79 -12.86
C GLU A 14 3.16 -4.63 -11.98
N THR A 15 4.26 -4.04 -11.54
CA THR A 15 5.25 -4.72 -10.71
C THR A 15 4.64 -5.17 -9.37
N LEU A 16 3.98 -4.26 -8.68
CA LEU A 16 3.35 -4.59 -7.40
C LEU A 16 2.18 -5.57 -7.56
N SER A 17 1.41 -5.45 -8.64
CA SER A 17 0.32 -6.38 -8.92
C SER A 17 0.84 -7.81 -9.09
N ALA A 18 1.94 -7.98 -9.82
CA ALA A 18 2.56 -9.29 -9.98
C ALA A 18 3.04 -9.87 -8.65
N MET A 19 3.63 -9.04 -7.79
CA MET A 19 4.07 -9.46 -6.47
C MET A 19 2.91 -9.86 -5.56
N VAL A 20 1.82 -9.11 -5.59
CA VAL A 20 0.61 -9.45 -4.83
C VAL A 20 0.03 -10.78 -5.29
N ARG A 21 -0.07 -10.99 -6.59
CA ARG A 21 -0.59 -12.26 -7.14
C ARG A 21 0.30 -13.44 -6.78
N SER A 22 1.61 -13.23 -6.75
CA SER A 22 2.55 -14.25 -6.32
C SER A 22 2.40 -14.57 -4.83
N ALA A 23 2.23 -13.55 -4.00
CA ALA A 23 2.13 -13.68 -2.55
C ALA A 23 0.77 -14.23 -2.11
N ILE A 24 -0.30 -13.82 -2.80
CA ILE A 24 -1.69 -14.14 -2.44
C ILE A 24 -2.40 -14.64 -3.70
N PRO A 25 -2.23 -15.92 -4.06
CA PRO A 25 -2.95 -16.48 -5.21
C PRO A 25 -4.46 -16.31 -5.06
N GLY A 26 -5.09 -15.83 -6.11
CA GLY A 26 -6.53 -15.58 -6.08
C GLY A 26 -6.95 -14.19 -5.58
N ALA A 27 -6.01 -13.35 -5.15
CA ALA A 27 -6.34 -11.98 -4.78
C ALA A 27 -6.84 -11.18 -5.98
N ALA A 28 -7.87 -10.38 -5.78
CA ALA A 28 -8.31 -9.40 -6.77
C ALA A 28 -7.54 -8.10 -6.53
N VAL A 29 -6.74 -7.71 -7.51
CA VAL A 29 -5.85 -6.55 -7.39
C VAL A 29 -6.43 -5.36 -8.14
N HIS A 30 -6.51 -4.22 -7.45
CA HIS A 30 -7.01 -2.97 -7.99
C HIS A 30 -5.91 -1.92 -7.85
N ALA A 31 -5.77 -1.03 -8.83
CA ALA A 31 -4.75 0.00 -8.81
C ALA A 31 -5.35 1.36 -9.12
N GLU A 32 -4.94 2.36 -8.36
CA GLU A 32 -5.33 3.75 -8.55
C GLU A 32 -4.13 4.67 -8.43
N ALA A 33 -4.12 5.74 -9.22
CA ALA A 33 -3.04 6.72 -9.23
C ALA A 33 -3.24 7.86 -8.22
N GLU A 34 -4.46 8.03 -7.73
CA GLU A 34 -4.84 9.13 -6.83
C GLU A 34 -5.53 8.59 -5.59
N LEU A 35 -5.27 9.25 -4.46
CA LEU A 35 -5.82 8.79 -3.19
C LEU A 35 -7.34 8.89 -3.13
N GLY A 36 -7.92 9.98 -3.64
CA GLY A 36 -9.37 10.14 -3.66
C GLY A 36 -10.06 9.04 -4.45
N ALA A 37 -9.52 8.71 -5.63
CA ALA A 37 -10.04 7.62 -6.45
C ALA A 37 -9.87 6.27 -5.75
N ALA A 38 -8.75 6.07 -5.07
CA ALA A 38 -8.49 4.84 -4.30
C ALA A 38 -9.49 4.67 -3.16
N ILE A 39 -9.77 5.74 -2.43
CA ILE A 39 -10.75 5.70 -1.34
C ILE A 39 -12.14 5.38 -1.89
N ALA A 40 -12.55 6.02 -2.98
CA ALA A 40 -13.83 5.76 -3.61
C ALA A 40 -13.95 4.29 -4.06
N ARG A 41 -12.89 3.75 -4.68
CA ARG A 41 -12.85 2.34 -5.08
C ARG A 41 -12.94 1.43 -3.88
N GLY A 42 -12.18 1.71 -2.82
CA GLY A 42 -12.18 0.91 -1.60
C GLY A 42 -13.53 0.82 -0.93
N MET A 43 -14.31 1.89 -0.99
CA MET A 43 -15.67 1.90 -0.44
C MET A 43 -16.59 0.90 -1.14
N ALA A 44 -16.28 0.55 -2.40
CA ALA A 44 -17.04 -0.44 -3.17
C ALA A 44 -16.48 -1.86 -3.05
N LEU A 45 -15.45 -2.07 -2.24
CA LEU A 45 -14.79 -3.36 -2.08
C LEU A 45 -14.99 -3.88 -0.65
N PRO A 46 -16.06 -4.64 -0.37
CA PRO A 46 -16.33 -5.10 0.99
C PRO A 46 -15.30 -6.09 1.54
N ASP A 47 -14.54 -6.74 0.66
CA ASP A 47 -13.47 -7.66 1.07
C ASP A 47 -12.08 -7.05 0.94
N LEU A 48 -11.98 -5.72 0.99
CA LEU A 48 -10.69 -5.03 1.00
C LEU A 48 -9.97 -5.30 2.32
N ARG A 49 -8.78 -5.89 2.23
CA ARG A 49 -8.00 -6.32 3.39
C ARG A 49 -6.62 -5.70 3.46
N LEU A 50 -6.06 -5.32 2.33
CA LEU A 50 -4.69 -4.88 2.22
C LEU A 50 -4.56 -3.75 1.21
N ALA A 51 -3.75 -2.76 1.53
CA ALA A 51 -3.39 -1.70 0.60
C ALA A 51 -1.87 -1.54 0.58
N LEU A 52 -1.33 -1.31 -0.62
CA LEU A 52 0.04 -0.88 -0.81
C LEU A 52 -0.01 0.58 -1.21
N LEU A 53 0.59 1.44 -0.40
CA LEU A 53 0.43 2.89 -0.52
C LEU A 53 1.77 3.60 -0.71
N ASP A 54 1.86 4.43 -1.75
CA ASP A 54 2.97 5.35 -1.94
C ASP A 54 2.69 6.64 -1.17
N LEU A 55 3.64 7.09 -0.37
CA LEU A 55 3.54 8.37 0.36
C LEU A 55 3.79 9.58 -0.53
N GLY A 56 4.46 9.39 -1.66
CA GLY A 56 4.82 10.46 -2.60
C GLY A 56 3.72 10.84 -3.58
N LEU A 57 2.46 10.59 -3.28
CA LEU A 57 1.36 10.97 -4.16
C LEU A 57 1.27 12.50 -4.28
N PRO A 58 0.97 13.03 -5.48
CA PRO A 58 0.81 14.47 -5.65
C PRO A 58 -0.24 15.05 -4.69
N GLY A 59 0.10 16.17 -4.07
CA GLY A 59 -0.79 16.85 -3.12
C GLY A 59 -0.65 16.40 -1.66
N TYR A 60 0.24 15.43 -1.38
CA TYR A 60 0.46 14.92 -0.03
C TYR A 60 1.94 15.03 0.34
N THR A 61 2.22 15.28 1.61
CA THR A 61 3.59 15.35 2.14
C THR A 61 3.71 14.49 3.38
N GLY A 62 4.95 14.03 3.66
CA GLY A 62 5.21 13.19 4.82
C GLY A 62 4.34 11.95 4.81
N ILE A 63 3.58 11.75 5.89
CA ILE A 63 2.68 10.60 6.05
C ILE A 63 1.21 10.96 5.84
N ASP A 64 0.92 12.12 5.26
CA ASP A 64 -0.46 12.61 5.14
C ASP A 64 -1.37 11.66 4.36
N ALA A 65 -0.87 11.06 3.28
CA ALA A 65 -1.64 10.09 2.50
C ALA A 65 -2.01 8.86 3.35
N LEU A 66 -1.08 8.39 4.17
CA LEU A 66 -1.32 7.25 5.08
C LEU A 66 -2.39 7.59 6.12
N LEU A 67 -2.30 8.76 6.74
CA LEU A 67 -3.27 9.19 7.75
C LEU A 67 -4.67 9.26 7.14
N ARG A 68 -4.78 9.83 5.95
CA ARG A 68 -6.06 9.94 5.27
C ARG A 68 -6.65 8.58 4.89
N PHE A 69 -5.82 7.69 4.35
CA PHE A 69 -6.29 6.35 3.99
C PHE A 69 -6.72 5.57 5.22
N ARG A 70 -5.93 5.61 6.29
CA ARG A 70 -6.23 4.94 7.54
C ARG A 70 -7.51 5.45 8.20
N SER A 71 -7.77 6.75 8.08
CA SER A 71 -9.01 7.34 8.57
C SER A 71 -10.24 6.77 7.85
N ALA A 72 -10.13 6.58 6.55
CA ALA A 72 -11.23 5.99 5.75
C ALA A 72 -11.38 4.49 5.97
N PHE A 73 -10.28 3.78 6.18
CA PHE A 73 -10.27 2.31 6.31
C PHE A 73 -9.44 1.86 7.50
N PRO A 74 -9.94 2.03 8.73
CA PRO A 74 -9.14 1.72 9.93
C PRO A 74 -8.82 0.23 10.09
N ASN A 75 -9.56 -0.65 9.43
CA ASN A 75 -9.35 -2.10 9.52
C ASN A 75 -8.56 -2.70 8.35
N VAL A 76 -8.23 -1.89 7.35
CA VAL A 76 -7.41 -2.33 6.22
C VAL A 76 -5.94 -2.20 6.62
N ARG A 77 -5.17 -3.25 6.39
CA ARG A 77 -3.73 -3.21 6.65
C ARG A 77 -3.03 -2.48 5.52
N VAL A 78 -2.05 -1.66 5.87
CA VAL A 78 -1.34 -0.84 4.89
C VAL A 78 0.14 -1.17 4.91
N ILE A 79 0.68 -1.50 3.74
CA ILE A 79 2.11 -1.55 3.51
C ILE A 79 2.47 -0.27 2.76
N VAL A 80 3.36 0.52 3.34
CA VAL A 80 3.89 1.70 2.63
C VAL A 80 5.03 1.26 1.72
N VAL A 81 4.95 1.61 0.44
CA VAL A 81 6.00 1.37 -0.54
C VAL A 81 6.42 2.73 -1.11
N SER A 82 7.56 3.24 -0.69
CA SER A 82 7.94 4.63 -0.98
C SER A 82 9.36 4.76 -1.51
N ALA A 83 9.59 5.81 -2.31
CA ALA A 83 10.92 6.18 -2.75
C ALA A 83 11.76 6.80 -1.61
N THR A 84 11.11 7.28 -0.57
CA THR A 84 11.81 7.89 0.57
C THR A 84 12.35 6.83 1.53
N GLU A 85 13.61 7.02 1.96
CA GLU A 85 14.26 6.18 2.97
C GLU A 85 14.57 6.97 4.23
N ASP A 86 13.93 8.14 4.42
CA ASP A 86 14.11 8.98 5.59
C ASP A 86 13.64 8.23 6.86
N PRO A 87 14.54 8.00 7.83
CA PRO A 87 14.19 7.25 9.05
C PRO A 87 13.05 7.87 9.85
N MET A 88 12.93 9.17 9.87
CA MET A 88 11.83 9.83 10.60
C MET A 88 10.47 9.56 9.95
N THR A 89 10.42 9.58 8.63
CA THR A 89 9.19 9.26 7.89
C THR A 89 8.80 7.81 8.11
N MET A 90 9.77 6.90 8.06
CA MET A 90 9.56 5.48 8.34
C MET A 90 8.98 5.25 9.75
N GLU A 91 9.59 5.89 10.74
CA GLU A 91 9.16 5.79 12.14
C GLU A 91 7.74 6.31 12.32
N ARG A 92 7.43 7.46 11.74
CA ARG A 92 6.10 8.07 11.79
C ARG A 92 5.05 7.20 11.11
N ALA A 93 5.38 6.60 9.97
CA ALA A 93 4.45 5.72 9.26
C ALA A 93 4.10 4.50 10.10
N ILE A 94 5.08 3.85 10.71
CA ILE A 94 4.86 2.70 11.57
C ILE A 94 4.04 3.11 12.80
N ALA A 95 4.37 4.23 13.42
CA ALA A 95 3.62 4.76 14.57
C ALA A 95 2.16 5.09 14.20
N ALA A 96 1.92 5.48 12.96
CA ALA A 96 0.57 5.77 12.46
C ALA A 96 -0.20 4.51 12.03
N GLY A 97 0.39 3.33 12.18
CA GLY A 97 -0.30 2.07 11.96
C GLY A 97 0.02 1.36 10.64
N ALA A 98 1.04 1.79 9.90
CA ALA A 98 1.51 1.02 8.76
C ALA A 98 2.06 -0.33 9.25
N ALA A 99 1.66 -1.42 8.57
CA ALA A 99 2.13 -2.75 8.93
C ALA A 99 3.60 -2.96 8.55
N TRP A 100 4.01 -2.36 7.42
CA TRP A 100 5.38 -2.40 6.92
C TRP A 100 5.70 -1.11 6.19
N TYR A 101 6.97 -0.80 6.12
CA TYR A 101 7.51 0.28 5.29
C TYR A 101 8.61 -0.31 4.43
N LEU A 102 8.40 -0.31 3.10
CA LEU A 102 9.36 -0.85 2.15
C LEU A 102 9.81 0.25 1.18
N PRO A 103 11.11 0.37 0.91
CA PRO A 103 11.57 1.23 -0.17
C PRO A 103 11.15 0.65 -1.53
N LYS A 104 10.90 1.50 -2.51
CA LYS A 104 10.58 1.05 -3.88
C LYS A 104 11.71 0.24 -4.50
N THR A 105 12.93 0.35 -3.97
CA THR A 105 14.10 -0.42 -4.38
C THR A 105 14.19 -1.79 -3.72
N ALA A 106 13.27 -2.13 -2.82
CA ALA A 106 13.27 -3.44 -2.17
C ALA A 106 13.22 -4.57 -3.20
N LYS A 107 13.95 -5.63 -2.91
CA LYS A 107 13.99 -6.79 -3.82
C LYS A 107 12.64 -7.50 -3.85
N PRO A 108 12.27 -8.12 -4.99
CA PRO A 108 10.98 -8.78 -5.12
C PRO A 108 10.68 -9.79 -4.00
N TYR A 109 11.66 -10.59 -3.60
CA TYR A 109 11.43 -11.57 -2.54
C TYR A 109 11.09 -10.90 -1.19
N ALA A 110 11.67 -9.75 -0.91
CA ALA A 110 11.38 -9.03 0.33
C ALA A 110 9.96 -8.45 0.32
N MET A 111 9.52 -7.93 -0.82
CA MET A 111 8.16 -7.43 -0.97
C MET A 111 7.14 -8.56 -0.89
N VAL A 112 7.38 -9.67 -1.56
CA VAL A 112 6.50 -10.84 -1.51
C VAL A 112 6.39 -11.35 -0.08
N ALA A 113 7.50 -11.45 0.64
CA ALA A 113 7.51 -11.89 2.03
C ALA A 113 6.70 -10.95 2.93
N ALA A 114 6.85 -9.64 2.77
CA ALA A 114 6.10 -8.66 3.54
C ALA A 114 4.59 -8.73 3.23
N ILE A 115 4.23 -8.89 1.98
CA ILE A 115 2.83 -9.04 1.56
C ILE A 115 2.22 -10.30 2.18
N LYS A 116 2.90 -11.42 2.09
CA LYS A 116 2.44 -12.68 2.70
C LYS A 116 2.24 -12.55 4.21
N SER A 117 3.24 -11.98 4.88
CA SER A 117 3.20 -11.81 6.33
C SER A 117 2.04 -10.90 6.76
N THR A 118 1.83 -9.82 6.06
CA THR A 118 0.76 -8.87 6.37
C THR A 118 -0.61 -9.47 6.09
N ALA A 119 -0.78 -10.16 4.97
CA ALA A 119 -2.06 -10.76 4.59
C ALA A 119 -2.45 -11.93 5.50
N GLY A 120 -1.48 -12.66 6.03
CA GLY A 120 -1.70 -13.81 6.91
C GLY A 120 -1.90 -13.44 8.37
N ALA A 121 -1.68 -12.20 8.72
CA ALA A 121 -1.74 -11.76 10.11
C ALA A 121 -3.16 -11.55 10.63
#